data_8966cf747d668b28ff70169412c604c7
#
_entry.id   8966cf747d668b28ff70169412c604c7
#
_cell.length_a   1.000
_cell.length_b   1.000
_cell.length_c   1.000
_cell.angle_alpha   90.00
_cell.angle_beta   90.00
_cell.angle_gamma   90.00
#
_symmetry.space_group_name_H-M   'P 1'
#
loop_
_entity.id
_entity.type
_entity.pdbx_description
1 polymer ?
#
loop_
_entity_poly.entity_id
_entity_poly.type
_entity_poly.pdbx_seq_one_letter_code
_entity_poly.pdbx_strand_id
1 'polypeptide(L)'
;AAVTASYNLSRNNAALQKSLSRLSSGKRIVQTSDDAGGLAVSMKLKASINRMQGVSNNIQNAVSYLDVQDGVLQGAASIVSRMAELKSLSQDVLKNSSDIANYNTEFKNLQVQLYQISQEKFNGVSLFAIKATGGASDAVFGGGNTKDNTVSIYTTENGSSGPIVSLSKAALLSALTFNSTDASTNLAFGATGKTLAATSGASSVDLSTLTVSF
;
A
#
# COMPACT_ATOMS: atom_id res chain seq x y z
N ALA A 1 -7.34 49.93 59.46
CA ALA A 1 -6.54 48.73 59.80
C ALA A 1 -7.26 47.41 59.51
N ALA A 2 -8.51 47.19 59.97
CA ALA A 2 -9.26 45.94 59.76
C ALA A 2 -9.56 45.63 58.29
N VAL A 3 -9.93 46.59 57.48
CA VAL A 3 -10.20 46.45 56.05
C VAL A 3 -8.92 46.06 55.30
N THR A 4 -7.80 46.66 55.64
CA THR A 4 -6.49 46.33 55.03
C THR A 4 -6.03 44.89 55.39
N ALA A 5 -6.27 44.48 56.66
CA ALA A 5 -5.98 43.11 57.08
C ALA A 5 -6.86 42.09 56.35
N SER A 6 -8.16 42.35 56.24
CA SER A 6 -9.10 41.48 55.49
C SER A 6 -8.73 41.40 54.00
N TYR A 7 -8.34 42.47 53.36
CA TYR A 7 -7.87 42.49 51.97
C TYR A 7 -6.60 41.65 51.79
N ASN A 8 -5.60 41.82 52.67
CA ASN A 8 -4.37 41.06 52.63
C ASN A 8 -4.61 39.57 52.85
N LEU A 9 -5.51 39.19 53.77
CA LEU A 9 -5.90 37.82 54.03
C LEU A 9 -6.55 37.18 52.77
N SER A 10 -7.50 37.90 52.16
CA SER A 10 -8.13 37.41 50.92
C SER A 10 -7.15 37.21 49.80
N ARG A 11 -6.22 38.16 49.60
CA ARG A 11 -5.14 38.04 48.62
C ARG A 11 -4.20 36.88 48.87
N ASN A 12 -3.82 36.65 50.12
CA ASN A 12 -2.95 35.51 50.47
C ASN A 12 -3.67 34.16 50.26
N ASN A 13 -4.94 34.05 50.62
CA ASN A 13 -5.74 32.87 50.37
C ASN A 13 -5.87 32.57 48.88
N ALA A 14 -6.10 33.56 48.05
CA ALA A 14 -6.15 33.41 46.61
C ALA A 14 -4.78 32.91 46.02
N ALA A 15 -3.67 33.50 46.52
CA ALA A 15 -2.32 33.07 46.12
C ALA A 15 -2.00 31.61 46.55
N LEU A 16 -2.44 31.23 47.76
CA LEU A 16 -2.31 29.86 48.27
C LEU A 16 -3.12 28.88 47.42
N GLN A 17 -4.38 29.17 47.14
CA GLN A 17 -5.20 28.30 46.28
C GLN A 17 -4.60 28.12 44.87
N LYS A 18 -4.06 29.22 44.30
CA LYS A 18 -3.35 29.15 43.02
C LYS A 18 -2.11 28.28 43.09
N SER A 19 -1.31 28.39 44.12
CA SER A 19 -0.11 27.58 44.34
C SER A 19 -0.44 26.10 44.53
N LEU A 20 -1.47 25.80 45.33
CA LEU A 20 -1.97 24.44 45.55
C LEU A 20 -2.50 23.82 44.25
N SER A 21 -3.24 24.57 43.44
CA SER A 21 -3.74 24.13 42.14
C SER A 21 -2.60 23.81 41.17
N ARG A 22 -1.54 24.63 41.15
CA ARG A 22 -0.33 24.37 40.34
C ARG A 22 0.43 23.15 40.82
N LEU A 23 0.57 22.99 42.12
CA LEU A 23 1.24 21.85 42.73
C LEU A 23 0.47 20.55 42.45
N SER A 24 -0.84 20.55 42.64
CA SER A 24 -1.71 19.40 42.41
C SER A 24 -1.75 18.99 40.91
N SER A 25 -1.77 19.97 39.99
CA SER A 25 -1.79 19.70 38.54
C SER A 25 -0.40 19.38 37.96
N GLY A 26 0.68 19.70 38.67
CA GLY A 26 2.05 19.62 38.17
C GLY A 26 2.33 20.59 37.00
N LYS A 27 1.45 21.56 36.75
CA LYS A 27 1.54 22.48 35.61
C LYS A 27 1.68 23.93 36.08
N ARG A 28 2.54 24.71 35.42
CA ARG A 28 2.70 26.13 35.69
C ARG A 28 1.46 26.95 35.30
N ILE A 29 0.83 26.58 34.20
CA ILE A 29 -0.37 27.25 33.65
C ILE A 29 -1.55 26.30 33.88
N VAL A 30 -2.46 26.67 34.78
CA VAL A 30 -3.64 25.88 35.15
C VAL A 30 -4.91 26.52 34.61
N GLN A 31 -4.95 27.85 34.59
CA GLN A 31 -6.09 28.63 34.11
C GLN A 31 -5.65 29.56 32.98
N THR A 32 -6.61 29.89 32.09
CA THR A 32 -6.37 30.81 30.97
C THR A 32 -5.91 32.17 31.43
N SER A 33 -6.34 32.61 32.64
CA SER A 33 -5.93 33.86 33.26
C SER A 33 -4.45 33.89 33.73
N ASP A 34 -3.80 32.74 33.84
CA ASP A 34 -2.39 32.67 34.25
C ASP A 34 -1.44 33.13 33.12
N ASP A 35 -1.70 32.66 31.91
CA ASP A 35 -0.95 32.97 30.68
C ASP A 35 -1.74 32.46 29.48
N ALA A 36 -2.61 33.33 28.92
CA ALA A 36 -3.45 32.96 27.78
C ALA A 36 -2.61 32.66 26.52
N GLY A 37 -1.52 33.41 26.30
CA GLY A 37 -0.63 33.21 25.17
C GLY A 37 0.15 31.89 25.24
N GLY A 38 0.76 31.64 26.41
CA GLY A 38 1.49 30.39 26.66
C GLY A 38 0.57 29.17 26.63
N LEU A 39 -0.66 29.27 27.11
CA LEU A 39 -1.65 28.20 27.03
C LEU A 39 -2.02 27.90 25.57
N ALA A 40 -2.29 28.90 24.76
CA ALA A 40 -2.63 28.74 23.34
C ALA A 40 -1.49 28.05 22.56
N VAL A 41 -0.24 28.48 22.79
CA VAL A 41 0.94 27.84 22.18
C VAL A 41 1.09 26.39 22.64
N SER A 42 0.93 26.12 23.95
CA SER A 42 0.99 24.77 24.50
C SER A 42 -0.07 23.83 23.89
N MET A 43 -1.30 24.32 23.74
CA MET A 43 -2.37 23.54 23.11
C MET A 43 -2.08 23.27 21.63
N LYS A 44 -1.56 24.28 20.91
CA LYS A 44 -1.17 24.13 19.50
C LYS A 44 -0.03 23.09 19.34
N LEU A 45 0.98 23.17 20.18
CA LEU A 45 2.09 22.21 20.17
C LEU A 45 1.62 20.78 20.52
N LYS A 46 0.76 20.66 21.51
CA LYS A 46 0.20 19.34 21.88
C LYS A 46 -0.63 18.74 20.74
N ALA A 47 -1.43 19.56 20.05
CA ALA A 47 -2.17 19.13 18.86
C ALA A 47 -1.23 18.72 17.72
N SER A 48 -0.13 19.46 17.51
CA SER A 48 0.92 19.09 16.54
C SER A 48 1.59 17.75 16.87
N ILE A 49 1.95 17.56 18.14
CA ILE A 49 2.54 16.28 18.61
C ILE A 49 1.58 15.10 18.36
N ASN A 50 0.29 15.27 18.71
CA ASN A 50 -0.69 14.22 18.47
C ASN A 50 -0.85 13.90 16.98
N ARG A 51 -0.83 14.92 16.11
CA ARG A 51 -0.85 14.71 14.65
C ARG A 51 0.40 14.01 14.15
N MET A 52 1.58 14.37 14.68
CA MET A 52 2.84 13.67 14.35
C MET A 52 2.84 12.21 14.77
N GLN A 53 2.23 11.86 15.91
CA GLN A 53 2.04 10.46 16.29
C GLN A 53 1.17 9.71 15.29
N GLY A 54 0.08 10.33 14.82
CA GLY A 54 -0.74 9.76 13.74
C GLY A 54 0.04 9.56 12.44
N VAL A 55 0.89 10.53 12.06
CA VAL A 55 1.80 10.43 10.91
C VAL A 55 2.79 9.27 11.08
N SER A 56 3.37 9.10 12.26
CA SER A 56 4.27 7.97 12.55
C SER A 56 3.58 6.62 12.33
N ASN A 57 2.34 6.48 12.80
CA ASN A 57 1.55 5.27 12.56
C ASN A 57 1.26 5.05 11.07
N ASN A 58 0.96 6.12 10.31
CA ASN A 58 0.76 6.02 8.86
C ASN A 58 2.03 5.53 8.14
N ILE A 59 3.19 6.01 8.56
CA ILE A 59 4.48 5.57 8.00
C ILE A 59 4.73 4.09 8.32
N GLN A 60 4.47 3.65 9.56
CA GLN A 60 4.60 2.23 9.92
C GLN A 60 3.68 1.33 9.11
N ASN A 61 2.43 1.75 8.88
CA ASN A 61 1.51 1.03 8.03
C ASN A 61 2.01 0.97 6.56
N ALA A 62 2.63 2.06 6.08
CA ALA A 62 3.23 2.10 4.75
C ALA A 62 4.42 1.15 4.61
N VAL A 63 5.27 1.06 5.63
CA VAL A 63 6.38 0.09 5.68
C VAL A 63 5.82 -1.34 5.66
N SER A 64 4.82 -1.64 6.49
CA SER A 64 4.18 -2.95 6.51
C SER A 64 3.54 -3.32 5.15
N TYR A 65 2.97 -2.33 4.46
CA TYR A 65 2.45 -2.53 3.10
C TYR A 65 3.56 -2.94 2.13
N LEU A 66 4.73 -2.28 2.19
CA LEU A 66 5.88 -2.60 1.35
C LEU A 66 6.48 -3.97 1.67
N ASP A 67 6.57 -4.32 2.95
CA ASP A 67 7.07 -5.63 3.39
C ASP A 67 6.19 -6.77 2.87
N VAL A 68 4.87 -6.58 2.93
CA VAL A 68 3.92 -7.56 2.37
C VAL A 68 4.04 -7.63 0.84
N GLN A 69 4.18 -6.47 0.17
CA GLN A 69 4.37 -6.43 -1.28
C GLN A 69 5.64 -7.17 -1.71
N ASP A 70 6.74 -7.00 -0.98
CA ASP A 70 8.00 -7.69 -1.25
C ASP A 70 7.86 -9.21 -1.08
N GLY A 71 7.26 -9.65 0.03
CA GLY A 71 7.02 -11.07 0.28
C GLY A 71 6.15 -11.73 -0.80
N VAL A 72 5.11 -11.04 -1.27
CA VAL A 72 4.23 -11.52 -2.34
C VAL A 72 4.97 -11.56 -3.68
N LEU A 73 5.84 -10.57 -3.97
CA LEU A 73 6.69 -10.56 -5.17
C LEU A 73 7.69 -11.71 -5.17
N GLN A 74 8.28 -12.06 -4.03
CA GLN A 74 9.16 -13.23 -3.91
C GLN A 74 8.40 -14.52 -4.21
N GLY A 75 7.18 -14.65 -3.72
CA GLY A 75 6.29 -15.76 -4.06
C GLY A 75 5.99 -15.83 -5.56
N ALA A 76 5.66 -14.69 -6.17
CA ALA A 76 5.43 -14.61 -7.62
C ALA A 76 6.68 -14.98 -8.43
N ALA A 77 7.86 -14.55 -8.00
CA ALA A 77 9.13 -14.89 -8.65
C ALA A 77 9.41 -16.41 -8.65
N SER A 78 9.08 -17.10 -7.56
CA SER A 78 9.23 -18.56 -7.49
C SER A 78 8.28 -19.28 -8.46
N ILE A 79 7.05 -18.79 -8.60
CA ILE A 79 6.08 -19.33 -9.56
C ILE A 79 6.58 -19.11 -10.99
N VAL A 80 7.05 -17.91 -11.32
CA VAL A 80 7.59 -17.60 -12.65
C VAL A 80 8.80 -18.49 -12.98
N SER A 81 9.69 -18.70 -12.01
CA SER A 81 10.84 -19.61 -12.18
C SER A 81 10.39 -21.03 -12.48
N ARG A 82 9.38 -21.54 -11.79
CA ARG A 82 8.81 -22.87 -12.07
C ARG A 82 8.15 -22.93 -13.45
N MET A 83 7.44 -21.87 -13.84
CA MET A 83 6.86 -21.77 -15.19
C MET A 83 7.92 -21.80 -16.28
N ALA A 84 9.06 -21.13 -16.08
CA ALA A 84 10.19 -21.15 -17.01
C ALA A 84 10.83 -22.55 -17.11
N GLU A 85 10.96 -23.24 -15.98
CA GLU A 85 11.44 -24.64 -15.95
C GLU A 85 10.50 -25.56 -16.73
N LEU A 86 9.19 -25.49 -16.51
CA LEU A 86 8.20 -26.28 -17.23
C LEU A 86 8.25 -26.01 -18.73
N LYS A 87 8.47 -24.77 -19.13
CA LYS A 87 8.65 -24.41 -20.54
C LYS A 87 9.88 -25.07 -21.13
N SER A 88 11.00 -25.08 -20.44
CA SER A 88 12.22 -25.75 -20.86
C SER A 88 12.01 -27.27 -20.99
N LEU A 89 11.36 -27.89 -19.99
CA LEU A 89 11.07 -29.35 -20.02
C LEU A 89 10.10 -29.72 -21.16
N SER A 90 9.18 -28.85 -21.52
CA SER A 90 8.20 -29.08 -22.61
C SER A 90 8.84 -29.02 -24.01
N GLN A 91 10.06 -28.49 -24.13
CA GLN A 91 10.79 -28.39 -25.39
C GLN A 91 11.70 -29.62 -25.65
N ASP A 92 11.79 -30.53 -24.70
CA ASP A 92 12.58 -31.75 -24.84
C ASP A 92 11.94 -32.71 -25.86
N VAL A 93 12.69 -33.02 -26.94
CA VAL A 93 12.24 -33.88 -28.03
C VAL A 93 12.07 -35.35 -27.63
N LEU A 94 12.59 -35.74 -26.45
CA LEU A 94 12.45 -37.11 -25.94
C LEU A 94 11.17 -37.28 -25.09
N LYS A 95 10.41 -36.22 -24.86
CA LYS A 95 9.14 -36.28 -24.12
C LYS A 95 8.00 -36.69 -25.03
N ASN A 96 7.12 -37.55 -24.49
CA ASN A 96 5.91 -37.92 -25.20
C ASN A 96 4.80 -36.86 -25.01
N SER A 97 3.73 -36.94 -25.79
CA SER A 97 2.61 -36.00 -25.75
C SER A 97 1.88 -35.99 -24.41
N SER A 98 1.87 -37.10 -23.68
CA SER A 98 1.26 -37.21 -22.35
C SER A 98 2.06 -36.45 -21.30
N ASP A 99 3.40 -36.51 -21.35
CA ASP A 99 4.27 -35.75 -20.45
C ASP A 99 4.12 -34.27 -20.69
N ILE A 100 4.08 -33.83 -21.94
CA ILE A 100 3.85 -32.41 -22.32
C ILE A 100 2.48 -31.93 -21.85
N ALA A 101 1.44 -32.77 -21.95
CA ALA A 101 0.10 -32.41 -21.46
C ALA A 101 0.09 -32.22 -19.93
N ASN A 102 0.85 -33.04 -19.18
CA ASN A 102 0.98 -32.86 -17.72
C ASN A 102 1.70 -31.56 -17.38
N TYR A 103 2.82 -31.26 -18.04
CA TYR A 103 3.50 -29.96 -17.87
C TYR A 103 2.61 -28.77 -18.20
N ASN A 104 1.83 -28.87 -19.25
CA ASN A 104 0.89 -27.83 -19.63
C ASN A 104 -0.22 -27.62 -18.60
N THR A 105 -0.71 -28.69 -17.98
CA THR A 105 -1.69 -28.61 -16.89
C THR A 105 -1.11 -27.91 -15.66
N GLU A 106 0.10 -28.26 -15.25
CA GLU A 106 0.81 -27.60 -14.16
C GLU A 106 1.03 -26.11 -14.47
N PHE A 107 1.49 -25.81 -15.68
CA PHE A 107 1.73 -24.44 -16.12
C PHE A 107 0.44 -23.59 -16.08
N LYS A 108 -0.69 -24.11 -16.51
CA LYS A 108 -2.00 -23.43 -16.42
C LYS A 108 -2.44 -23.19 -14.98
N ASN A 109 -2.18 -24.12 -14.07
CA ASN A 109 -2.46 -23.93 -12.65
C ASN A 109 -1.57 -22.84 -12.04
N LEU A 110 -0.30 -22.77 -12.41
CA LEU A 110 0.61 -21.70 -11.98
C LEU A 110 0.19 -20.33 -12.52
N GLN A 111 -0.36 -20.25 -13.74
CA GLN A 111 -0.96 -19.01 -14.26
C GLN A 111 -2.12 -18.55 -13.40
N VAL A 112 -3.01 -19.46 -12.97
CA VAL A 112 -4.13 -19.12 -12.08
C VAL A 112 -3.62 -18.60 -10.74
N GLN A 113 -2.61 -19.24 -10.15
CA GLN A 113 -2.01 -18.78 -8.90
C GLN A 113 -1.40 -17.37 -9.07
N LEU A 114 -0.68 -17.13 -10.15
CA LEU A 114 -0.09 -15.83 -10.43
C LEU A 114 -1.15 -14.72 -10.61
N TYR A 115 -2.28 -15.06 -11.24
CA TYR A 115 -3.41 -14.14 -11.33
C TYR A 115 -4.01 -13.85 -9.94
N GLN A 116 -4.19 -14.85 -9.10
CA GLN A 116 -4.69 -14.66 -7.73
C GLN A 116 -3.77 -13.76 -6.93
N ILE A 117 -2.47 -14.00 -7.00
CA ILE A 117 -1.45 -13.14 -6.38
C ILE A 117 -1.58 -11.69 -6.85
N SER A 118 -1.83 -11.46 -8.14
CA SER A 118 -1.99 -10.11 -8.68
C SER A 118 -3.21 -9.35 -8.11
N GLN A 119 -4.17 -10.06 -7.54
CA GLN A 119 -5.39 -9.49 -6.93
C GLN A 119 -5.26 -9.30 -5.40
N GLU A 120 -4.12 -9.64 -4.82
CA GLU A 120 -3.89 -9.51 -3.39
C GLU A 120 -3.98 -8.07 -2.91
N LYS A 121 -4.52 -7.91 -1.70
CA LYS A 121 -4.78 -6.61 -1.08
C LYS A 121 -4.26 -6.58 0.35
N PHE A 122 -3.68 -5.47 0.72
CA PHE A 122 -3.35 -5.17 2.11
C PHE A 122 -4.38 -4.17 2.65
N ASN A 123 -5.16 -4.59 3.65
CA ASN A 123 -6.21 -3.76 4.27
C ASN A 123 -7.16 -3.08 3.23
N GLY A 124 -7.54 -3.83 2.19
CA GLY A 124 -8.42 -3.33 1.12
C GLY A 124 -7.73 -2.53 0.01
N VAL A 125 -6.46 -2.18 0.17
CA VAL A 125 -5.63 -1.51 -0.84
C VAL A 125 -4.90 -2.57 -1.67
N SER A 126 -5.01 -2.52 -3.00
CA SER A 126 -4.31 -3.46 -3.88
C SER A 126 -2.80 -3.30 -3.76
N LEU A 127 -2.09 -4.45 -3.65
CA LEU A 127 -0.62 -4.47 -3.62
C LEU A 127 -0.01 -4.17 -4.99
N PHE A 128 -0.74 -4.54 -6.05
CA PHE A 128 -0.29 -4.40 -7.43
C PHE A 128 -1.14 -3.37 -8.17
N ALA A 129 -0.55 -2.79 -9.21
CA ALA A 129 -1.29 -1.92 -10.11
C ALA A 129 -2.34 -2.73 -10.87
N ILE A 130 -3.61 -2.37 -10.69
CA ILE A 130 -4.75 -3.01 -11.35
C ILE A 130 -5.13 -2.17 -12.57
N LYS A 131 -5.62 -2.83 -13.63
CA LYS A 131 -6.20 -2.14 -14.77
C LYS A 131 -7.40 -1.29 -14.30
N ALA A 132 -7.36 0.01 -14.57
CA ALA A 132 -8.53 0.85 -14.34
C ALA A 132 -9.66 0.42 -15.29
N THR A 133 -10.85 0.21 -14.76
CA THR A 133 -12.06 -0.11 -15.52
C THR A 133 -12.46 1.10 -16.34
N GLY A 134 -12.42 1.03 -17.68
CA GLY A 134 -13.03 2.10 -18.47
C GLY A 134 -12.59 2.34 -19.91
N GLY A 135 -11.76 1.54 -20.53
CA GLY A 135 -11.39 1.75 -21.92
C GLY A 135 -10.68 0.58 -22.60
N ALA A 136 -11.02 0.36 -23.85
CA ALA A 136 -10.44 -0.72 -24.67
C ALA A 136 -8.93 -0.55 -24.96
N SER A 137 -8.31 0.55 -24.52
CA SER A 137 -6.90 0.89 -24.72
C SER A 137 -6.11 1.01 -23.43
N ASP A 138 -6.68 0.67 -22.27
CA ASP A 138 -6.00 0.76 -21.00
C ASP A 138 -5.09 -0.44 -20.78
N ALA A 139 -3.93 -0.38 -21.39
CA ALA A 139 -2.80 -1.15 -20.93
C ALA A 139 -2.53 -0.77 -19.47
N VAL A 140 -2.10 -1.71 -18.66
CA VAL A 140 -1.72 -1.50 -17.26
C VAL A 140 -0.66 -0.40 -17.12
N PHE A 141 0.03 -0.08 -18.21
CA PHE A 141 0.94 1.04 -18.37
C PHE A 141 0.54 1.91 -19.54
N GLY A 142 0.42 3.16 -19.33
CA GLY A 142 0.32 4.15 -20.39
C GLY A 142 -1.12 4.54 -20.69
N GLY A 143 -1.41 5.76 -20.81
CA GLY A 143 -2.64 6.38 -21.25
C GLY A 143 -3.75 6.43 -20.18
N GLY A 144 -4.37 7.54 -19.96
CA GLY A 144 -5.52 7.73 -19.10
C GLY A 144 -5.22 8.11 -17.63
N ASN A 145 -5.93 9.11 -17.15
CA ASN A 145 -5.68 9.80 -15.88
C ASN A 145 -6.17 9.07 -14.62
N THR A 146 -6.52 7.80 -14.69
CA THR A 146 -7.12 7.06 -13.56
C THR A 146 -6.36 5.78 -13.25
N LYS A 147 -5.03 5.90 -13.11
CA LYS A 147 -4.20 4.74 -12.79
C LYS A 147 -4.06 4.59 -11.30
N ASP A 148 -4.45 3.45 -10.79
CA ASP A 148 -4.20 3.04 -9.40
C ASP A 148 -2.77 2.50 -9.26
N ASN A 149 -1.77 3.33 -9.62
CA ASN A 149 -0.36 2.95 -9.65
C ASN A 149 0.39 3.38 -8.39
N THR A 150 -0.22 4.21 -7.56
CA THR A 150 0.45 4.77 -6.38
C THR A 150 -0.48 4.79 -5.18
N VAL A 151 0.11 4.66 -4.00
CA VAL A 151 -0.53 4.92 -2.71
C VAL A 151 0.13 6.14 -2.11
N SER A 152 -0.67 7.17 -1.81
CA SER A 152 -0.18 8.42 -1.22
C SER A 152 -0.14 8.32 0.30
N ILE A 153 1.03 8.51 0.88
CA ILE A 153 1.26 8.53 2.32
C ILE A 153 1.49 9.96 2.77
N TYR A 154 0.67 10.41 3.70
CA TYR A 154 0.80 11.73 4.31
C TYR A 154 1.87 11.67 5.41
N THR A 155 2.99 12.38 5.21
CA THR A 155 4.17 12.35 6.09
C THR A 155 4.30 13.58 6.97
N THR A 156 3.32 14.49 6.92
CA THR A 156 3.34 15.75 7.68
C THR A 156 2.05 15.97 8.44
N GLU A 157 2.11 16.83 9.46
CA GLU A 157 0.96 17.21 10.27
C GLU A 157 -0.15 17.93 9.48
N ASN A 158 0.15 18.45 8.29
CA ASN A 158 -0.79 19.15 7.43
C ASN A 158 -1.64 18.19 6.57
N GLY A 159 -1.44 16.88 6.67
CA GLY A 159 -2.19 15.87 5.94
C GLY A 159 -2.12 16.08 4.42
N SER A 160 -3.27 16.13 3.76
CA SER A 160 -3.36 16.29 2.30
C SER A 160 -2.83 17.63 1.76
N SER A 161 -2.67 18.64 2.60
CA SER A 161 -2.11 19.95 2.23
C SER A 161 -0.59 20.03 2.41
N GLY A 162 0.03 18.99 2.95
CA GLY A 162 1.47 18.89 3.17
C GLY A 162 2.18 18.05 2.12
N PRO A 163 3.50 17.89 2.23
CA PRO A 163 4.26 16.94 1.42
C PRO A 163 3.72 15.52 1.53
N ILE A 164 3.64 14.85 0.40
CA ILE A 164 3.10 13.49 0.24
C ILE A 164 4.22 12.62 -0.31
N VAL A 165 4.39 11.43 0.26
CA VAL A 165 5.22 10.37 -0.33
C VAL A 165 4.30 9.42 -1.08
N SER A 166 4.52 9.27 -2.38
CA SER A 166 3.78 8.33 -3.21
C SER A 166 4.55 7.03 -3.31
N LEU A 167 3.96 5.94 -2.80
CA LEU A 167 4.48 4.59 -2.97
C LEU A 167 3.97 4.03 -4.29
N SER A 168 4.87 3.54 -5.13
CA SER A 168 4.52 2.90 -6.38
C SER A 168 4.06 1.46 -6.14
N LYS A 169 2.93 1.10 -6.70
CA LYS A 169 2.46 -0.28 -6.75
C LYS A 169 3.26 -1.03 -7.82
N ALA A 170 3.72 -2.24 -7.49
CA ALA A 170 4.40 -3.07 -8.48
C ALA A 170 3.42 -3.46 -9.60
N ALA A 171 3.90 -3.38 -10.83
CA ALA A 171 3.10 -3.68 -12.01
C ALA A 171 3.34 -5.12 -12.48
N LEU A 172 3.01 -6.08 -11.61
CA LEU A 172 3.26 -7.49 -11.82
C LEU A 172 2.73 -8.00 -13.16
N LEU A 173 1.47 -7.68 -13.49
CA LEU A 173 0.81 -8.22 -14.68
C LEU A 173 1.40 -7.71 -16.00
N SER A 174 1.98 -6.51 -16.02
CA SER A 174 2.59 -5.96 -17.22
C SER A 174 4.08 -6.24 -17.32
N ALA A 175 4.74 -6.58 -16.21
CA ALA A 175 6.11 -7.09 -16.25
C ALA A 175 6.19 -8.49 -16.87
N LEU A 176 5.10 -9.26 -16.79
CA LEU A 176 4.99 -10.60 -17.34
C LEU A 176 4.27 -10.54 -18.68
N THR A 177 5.02 -10.40 -19.77
CA THR A 177 4.48 -10.45 -21.14
C THR A 177 4.63 -11.85 -21.70
N PHE A 178 3.52 -12.40 -22.23
CA PHE A 178 3.53 -13.65 -22.97
C PHE A 178 3.28 -13.34 -24.44
N ASN A 179 4.13 -13.86 -25.31
CA ASN A 179 3.94 -13.81 -26.74
C ASN A 179 3.21 -15.08 -27.19
N SER A 180 2.05 -14.95 -27.80
CA SER A 180 1.36 -16.03 -28.48
C SER A 180 1.75 -16.02 -29.97
N THR A 181 1.99 -17.17 -30.55
CA THR A 181 2.26 -17.31 -32.00
C THR A 181 1.07 -16.95 -32.87
N ASP A 182 -0.12 -16.83 -32.30
CA ASP A 182 -1.32 -16.31 -32.96
C ASP A 182 -1.37 -14.80 -32.83
N ALA A 183 -0.93 -14.13 -33.88
CA ALA A 183 -1.04 -12.71 -34.12
C ALA A 183 -0.31 -11.76 -33.16
N SER A 184 0.76 -11.19 -33.61
CA SER A 184 1.25 -9.78 -33.48
C SER A 184 0.95 -8.99 -32.19
N THR A 185 0.40 -9.55 -31.15
CA THR A 185 0.10 -8.85 -29.89
C THR A 185 0.82 -9.50 -28.74
N ASN A 186 1.71 -8.73 -28.12
CA ASN A 186 2.23 -9.04 -26.79
C ASN A 186 1.06 -9.15 -25.83
N LEU A 187 0.79 -10.35 -25.33
CA LEU A 187 -0.23 -10.57 -24.33
C LEU A 187 0.36 -10.18 -22.96
N ALA A 188 0.08 -8.97 -22.56
CA ALA A 188 0.20 -8.62 -21.16
C ALA A 188 -0.88 -9.37 -20.37
N PHE A 189 -0.55 -9.87 -19.18
CA PHE A 189 -1.54 -10.39 -18.25
C PHE A 189 -2.62 -9.34 -18.03
N GLY A 190 -3.86 -9.63 -18.39
CA GLY A 190 -4.98 -8.67 -18.29
C GLY A 190 -5.38 -7.97 -19.59
N ALA A 191 -4.77 -8.29 -20.73
CA ALA A 191 -5.27 -7.82 -22.03
C ALA A 191 -6.59 -8.53 -22.39
N THR A 192 -7.54 -7.76 -22.93
CA THR A 192 -8.86 -8.26 -23.38
C THR A 192 -8.65 -9.34 -24.43
N GLY A 193 -9.09 -10.56 -24.16
CA GLY A 193 -9.09 -11.67 -25.10
C GLY A 193 -8.29 -12.90 -24.69
N LYS A 194 -7.18 -12.75 -23.96
CA LYS A 194 -6.44 -13.90 -23.39
C LYS A 194 -5.81 -13.50 -22.05
N THR A 195 -6.63 -13.42 -21.05
CA THR A 195 -6.27 -13.16 -19.66
C THR A 195 -5.68 -14.39 -19.01
N LEU A 196 -4.81 -14.19 -18.03
CA LEU A 196 -4.68 -15.14 -16.94
C LEU A 196 -6.08 -15.38 -16.38
N ALA A 197 -6.62 -16.54 -16.69
CA ALA A 197 -7.96 -16.86 -16.26
C ALA A 197 -7.96 -17.17 -14.75
N ALA A 198 -9.02 -16.75 -14.07
CA ALA A 198 -9.31 -17.17 -12.71
C ALA A 198 -9.52 -18.70 -12.59
N THR A 199 -9.60 -19.39 -13.73
CA THR A 199 -9.78 -20.85 -13.83
C THR A 199 -8.93 -21.37 -15.00
N SER A 200 -8.47 -22.61 -14.92
CA SER A 200 -7.69 -23.29 -15.95
C SER A 200 -8.44 -23.61 -17.25
N GLY A 201 -9.41 -22.80 -17.64
CA GLY A 201 -10.25 -22.97 -18.81
C GLY A 201 -9.63 -22.51 -20.13
N ALA A 202 -10.48 -22.41 -21.18
CA ALA A 202 -10.11 -22.11 -22.56
C ALA A 202 -9.38 -20.76 -22.79
N SER A 203 -9.32 -19.90 -21.80
CA SER A 203 -8.62 -18.63 -21.82
C SER A 203 -7.17 -18.69 -21.33
N SER A 204 -6.72 -19.83 -20.79
CA SER A 204 -5.34 -20.01 -20.34
C SER A 204 -4.41 -20.20 -21.54
N VAL A 205 -3.22 -19.64 -21.45
CA VAL A 205 -2.20 -19.77 -22.49
C VAL A 205 -1.56 -21.15 -22.42
N ASP A 206 -1.42 -21.81 -23.56
CA ASP A 206 -0.84 -23.14 -23.67
C ASP A 206 0.70 -23.06 -23.86
N LEU A 207 1.44 -23.96 -23.24
CA LEU A 207 2.90 -24.04 -23.36
C LEU A 207 3.38 -24.18 -24.79
N SER A 208 2.59 -24.85 -25.65
CA SER A 208 2.92 -25.06 -27.07
C SER A 208 2.94 -23.78 -27.88
N THR A 209 2.14 -22.77 -27.45
CA THR A 209 1.94 -21.50 -28.18
C THR A 209 2.65 -20.31 -27.54
N LEU A 210 3.37 -20.55 -26.44
CA LEU A 210 3.91 -19.49 -25.61
C LEU A 210 5.39 -19.25 -25.86
N THR A 211 5.76 -17.99 -26.14
CA THR A 211 7.12 -17.49 -26.01
C THR A 211 7.19 -16.62 -24.76
N VAL A 212 7.90 -17.03 -23.73
CA VAL A 212 8.17 -16.20 -22.55
C VAL A 212 9.38 -15.34 -22.87
N SER A 213 9.18 -14.03 -22.92
CA SER A 213 10.25 -13.04 -22.99
C SER A 213 10.36 -12.38 -21.61
N PHE A 214 11.53 -12.44 -20.99
CA PHE A 214 11.87 -11.75 -19.76
C PHE A 214 12.55 -10.45 -20.10
#